data_e6e432e968b9264aad5faf0aee8347c1
#
_entry.id   e6e432e968b9264aad5faf0aee8347c1
#
_cell.length_a   1.000
_cell.length_b   1.000
_cell.length_c   1.000
_cell.angle_alpha   90.00
_cell.angle_beta   90.00
_cell.angle_gamma   90.00
#
_symmetry.space_group_name_H-M   'P 1'
#
loop_
_entity.id
_entity.type
_entity.pdbx_description
1 polymer ?
#
loop_
_entity_poly.entity_id
_entity_poly.type
_entity_poly.pdbx_seq_one_letter_code
_entity_poly.pdbx_strand_id
1 'polypeptide(L)'
;MMRIKGLRQCLAVLCAAVLSMGSLAAMPASAEVKNLVSNSTFDSGTSGWDTYQASGGKATLTTENGKLALQIDSVGKLNYSVQCNYDIIPLYKNGVYRVSYEISSTTDRYVEAMIQQNGGTYQAYTWKGLDLTAEPQTVDYEFTMKQDSDVMSKLVFNCGLENEEDLPAHTIYLDNVKVELVDDSNVDYTSVQP
;
A
#
# COMPACT_ATOMS: atom_id res chain seq x y z
N MET A 1 -28.48 92.64 3.52
CA MET A 1 -29.46 92.02 2.67
C MET A 1 -29.52 90.56 2.87
N MET A 2 -30.62 90.04 3.26
CA MET A 2 -30.93 88.82 3.99
C MET A 2 -30.81 87.56 3.16
N ARG A 3 -30.29 86.51 3.70
CA ARG A 3 -30.32 85.19 3.10
C ARG A 3 -30.62 84.11 4.12
N ILE A 4 -31.62 83.39 3.87
CA ILE A 4 -32.19 82.34 4.71
C ILE A 4 -31.47 81.01 4.43
N LYS A 5 -31.09 80.29 5.49
CA LYS A 5 -30.48 78.98 5.52
C LYS A 5 -31.58 77.90 5.42
N GLY A 6 -31.47 77.01 4.45
CA GLY A 6 -32.23 75.78 4.38
C GLY A 6 -31.53 74.64 5.05
N LEU A 7 -32.16 74.10 6.08
CA LEU A 7 -31.70 72.90 6.82
C LEU A 7 -32.26 71.66 6.10
N ARG A 8 -31.39 70.82 5.63
CA ARG A 8 -31.77 69.46 5.13
C ARG A 8 -31.35 68.40 6.11
N GLN A 9 -32.34 67.82 6.70
CA GLN A 9 -32.18 66.61 7.53
C GLN A 9 -31.85 65.41 6.66
N CYS A 10 -30.70 64.78 6.89
CA CYS A 10 -30.41 63.48 6.35
C CYS A 10 -30.84 62.40 7.31
N LEU A 11 -31.79 61.58 6.85
CA LEU A 11 -32.31 60.43 7.55
C LEU A 11 -31.27 59.31 7.42
N ALA A 12 -30.65 58.92 8.54
CA ALA A 12 -29.73 57.78 8.57
C ALA A 12 -30.52 56.49 8.68
N VAL A 13 -30.54 55.71 7.65
CA VAL A 13 -31.07 54.32 7.64
C VAL A 13 -30.00 53.42 8.23
N LEU A 14 -30.28 52.88 9.44
CA LEU A 14 -29.39 51.89 10.09
C LEU A 14 -29.70 50.50 9.47
N CYS A 15 -28.87 50.03 8.56
CA CYS A 15 -28.88 48.63 8.12
C CYS A 15 -28.18 47.77 9.15
N ALA A 16 -28.96 47.01 9.95
CA ALA A 16 -28.44 45.97 10.79
C ALA A 16 -28.08 44.76 9.93
N ALA A 17 -26.81 44.56 9.67
CA ALA A 17 -26.29 43.33 9.07
C ALA A 17 -26.28 42.21 10.12
N VAL A 18 -27.22 41.27 9.99
CA VAL A 18 -27.20 40.03 10.79
C VAL A 18 -26.10 39.15 10.19
N LEU A 19 -24.94 39.11 10.85
CA LEU A 19 -23.89 38.10 10.61
C LEU A 19 -24.41 36.76 11.14
N SER A 20 -24.95 35.92 10.27
CA SER A 20 -25.13 34.48 10.58
C SER A 20 -23.73 33.85 10.69
N MET A 21 -23.23 33.66 11.90
CA MET A 21 -22.11 32.78 12.15
C MET A 21 -22.58 31.33 11.86
N GLY A 22 -22.37 30.90 10.61
CA GLY A 22 -22.39 29.50 10.26
C GLY A 22 -21.30 28.79 11.06
N SER A 23 -21.67 27.95 12.02
CA SER A 23 -20.74 27.04 12.66
C SER A 23 -20.20 26.13 11.56
N LEU A 24 -18.94 26.33 11.14
CA LEU A 24 -18.20 25.31 10.44
C LEU A 24 -18.07 24.14 11.44
N ALA A 25 -18.91 23.12 11.29
CA ALA A 25 -18.67 21.85 11.93
C ALA A 25 -17.31 21.37 11.41
N ALA A 26 -16.30 21.34 12.30
CA ALA A 26 -15.03 20.72 11.99
C ALA A 26 -15.35 19.26 11.62
N MET A 27 -15.13 18.88 10.37
CA MET A 27 -15.16 17.47 10.00
C MET A 27 -14.10 16.78 10.88
N PRO A 28 -14.43 15.65 11.52
CA PRO A 28 -13.42 14.89 12.24
C PRO A 28 -12.28 14.61 11.25
N ALA A 29 -11.07 14.97 11.61
CA ALA A 29 -9.89 14.55 10.86
C ALA A 29 -9.95 13.03 10.81
N SER A 30 -10.04 12.46 9.60
CA SER A 30 -9.88 11.02 9.42
C SER A 30 -8.55 10.63 10.05
N ALA A 31 -8.55 9.69 10.99
CA ALA A 31 -7.31 9.18 11.54
C ALA A 31 -6.45 8.71 10.35
N GLU A 32 -5.18 9.13 10.32
CA GLU A 32 -4.25 8.71 9.27
C GLU A 32 -4.15 7.18 9.32
N VAL A 33 -4.48 6.52 8.22
CA VAL A 33 -4.42 5.06 8.14
C VAL A 33 -2.95 4.66 8.12
N LYS A 34 -2.55 3.85 9.10
CA LYS A 34 -1.16 3.44 9.26
C LYS A 34 -0.79 2.39 8.21
N ASN A 35 0.28 2.65 7.44
CA ASN A 35 0.90 1.62 6.62
C ASN A 35 1.56 0.56 7.52
N LEU A 36 1.20 -0.72 7.33
CA LEU A 36 1.78 -1.86 8.06
C LEU A 36 3.16 -2.25 7.52
N VAL A 37 3.51 -1.80 6.31
CA VAL A 37 4.83 -1.98 5.70
C VAL A 37 5.72 -0.79 6.06
N SER A 38 6.75 -1.01 6.85
CA SER A 38 7.79 -0.01 7.09
C SER A 38 8.78 0.02 5.91
N ASN A 39 9.54 1.13 5.77
CA ASN A 39 10.49 1.31 4.66
C ASN A 39 9.84 1.03 3.28
N SER A 40 8.66 1.56 3.09
CA SER A 40 7.81 1.33 1.91
C SER A 40 8.26 2.09 0.66
N THR A 41 9.11 3.11 0.83
CA THR A 41 9.73 3.96 -0.20
C THR A 41 11.23 3.68 -0.36
N PHE A 42 11.74 2.70 0.36
CA PHE A 42 13.13 2.20 0.29
C PHE A 42 14.22 3.22 0.61
N ASP A 43 13.89 4.31 1.30
CA ASP A 43 14.85 5.34 1.75
C ASP A 43 15.91 4.80 2.73
N SER A 44 15.61 3.68 3.39
CA SER A 44 16.50 2.97 4.32
C SER A 44 17.11 1.69 3.70
N GLY A 45 17.32 1.69 2.38
CA GLY A 45 17.81 0.52 1.65
C GLY A 45 16.79 -0.62 1.67
N THR A 46 17.24 -1.85 1.87
CA THR A 46 16.38 -3.04 1.88
C THR A 46 15.88 -3.42 3.28
N SER A 47 16.00 -2.55 4.27
CA SER A 47 15.62 -2.85 5.66
C SER A 47 14.18 -3.36 5.79
N GLY A 48 13.98 -4.51 6.42
CA GLY A 48 12.68 -5.17 6.57
C GLY A 48 12.27 -6.06 5.40
N TRP A 49 13.03 -6.05 4.31
CA TRP A 49 12.80 -6.87 3.13
C TRP A 49 13.89 -7.91 2.98
N ASP A 50 13.53 -9.09 2.53
CA ASP A 50 14.46 -10.17 2.24
C ASP A 50 14.12 -10.92 0.94
N THR A 51 15.00 -11.85 0.54
CA THR A 51 14.77 -12.73 -0.60
C THR A 51 14.93 -14.19 -0.17
N TYR A 52 13.92 -15.01 -0.53
CA TYR A 52 14.03 -16.46 -0.42
C TYR A 52 14.44 -17.03 -1.78
N GLN A 53 15.36 -18.00 -1.74
CA GLN A 53 15.90 -18.64 -2.92
C GLN A 53 15.95 -20.16 -2.75
N ALA A 54 15.42 -20.90 -3.74
CA ALA A 54 15.37 -22.36 -3.74
C ALA A 54 15.43 -22.92 -5.16
N SER A 55 15.59 -24.23 -5.29
CA SER A 55 15.44 -24.96 -6.55
C SER A 55 16.21 -24.36 -7.73
N GLY A 56 17.40 -23.78 -7.47
CA GLY A 56 18.23 -23.16 -8.50
C GLY A 56 17.94 -21.69 -8.77
N GLY A 57 16.93 -21.10 -8.11
CA GLY A 57 16.70 -19.65 -8.14
C GLY A 57 17.87 -18.90 -7.51
N LYS A 58 18.25 -17.77 -8.13
CA LYS A 58 19.33 -16.89 -7.65
C LYS A 58 18.93 -15.44 -7.85
N ALA A 59 19.00 -14.67 -6.78
CA ALA A 59 18.69 -13.24 -6.82
C ALA A 59 19.47 -12.47 -5.76
N THR A 60 19.65 -11.18 -5.99
CA THR A 60 20.20 -10.22 -5.04
C THR A 60 19.22 -9.09 -4.82
N LEU A 61 18.99 -8.73 -3.56
CA LEU A 61 18.11 -7.63 -3.18
C LEU A 61 18.94 -6.40 -2.88
N THR A 62 18.66 -5.31 -3.59
CA THR A 62 19.34 -4.01 -3.45
C THR A 62 18.34 -2.87 -3.55
N THR A 63 18.82 -1.64 -3.54
CA THR A 63 18.04 -0.46 -3.94
C THR A 63 18.70 0.24 -5.10
N GLU A 64 17.91 0.71 -6.04
CA GLU A 64 18.34 1.45 -7.20
C GLU A 64 17.36 2.58 -7.51
N ASN A 65 17.88 3.81 -7.66
CA ASN A 65 17.07 4.99 -7.94
C ASN A 65 15.89 5.21 -6.97
N GLY A 66 16.08 4.89 -5.68
CA GLY A 66 15.05 5.02 -4.64
C GLY A 66 13.98 3.91 -4.66
N LYS A 67 14.18 2.83 -5.42
CA LYS A 67 13.28 1.67 -5.49
C LYS A 67 13.98 0.42 -4.97
N LEU A 68 13.20 -0.54 -4.48
CA LEU A 68 13.70 -1.89 -4.26
C LEU A 68 14.00 -2.53 -5.61
N ALA A 69 15.19 -3.12 -5.75
CA ALA A 69 15.63 -3.81 -6.94
C ALA A 69 15.97 -5.27 -6.60
N LEU A 70 15.11 -6.20 -7.06
CA LEU A 70 15.37 -7.63 -7.02
C LEU A 70 16.06 -8.02 -8.33
N GLN A 71 17.40 -8.15 -8.28
CA GLN A 71 18.21 -8.58 -9.42
C GLN A 71 18.21 -10.11 -9.48
N ILE A 72 17.58 -10.68 -10.50
CA ILE A 72 17.40 -12.13 -10.69
C ILE A 72 18.43 -12.62 -11.72
N ASP A 73 19.35 -13.47 -11.26
CA ASP A 73 20.33 -14.13 -12.13
C ASP A 73 19.79 -15.44 -12.73
N SER A 74 18.87 -16.10 -11.99
CA SER A 74 18.19 -17.33 -12.40
C SER A 74 16.84 -17.44 -11.72
N VAL A 75 15.80 -17.74 -12.50
CA VAL A 75 14.42 -17.93 -12.01
C VAL A 75 14.22 -19.25 -11.27
N GLY A 76 15.15 -20.21 -11.40
CA GLY A 76 15.03 -21.54 -10.79
C GLY A 76 14.06 -22.44 -11.53
N LYS A 77 13.37 -23.35 -10.81
CA LYS A 77 12.50 -24.39 -11.42
C LYS A 77 11.02 -24.30 -11.00
N LEU A 78 10.68 -23.40 -10.10
CA LEU A 78 9.34 -23.25 -9.52
C LEU A 78 9.03 -21.75 -9.40
N ASN A 79 7.74 -21.39 -9.42
CA ASN A 79 7.30 -19.99 -9.28
C ASN A 79 7.81 -19.31 -8.00
N TYR A 80 7.97 -20.07 -6.91
CA TYR A 80 8.52 -19.59 -5.64
C TYR A 80 10.03 -19.82 -5.48
N SER A 81 10.76 -20.22 -6.54
CA SER A 81 12.22 -20.42 -6.46
C SER A 81 13.00 -19.13 -6.17
N VAL A 82 12.40 -17.99 -6.48
CA VAL A 82 12.83 -16.66 -6.06
C VAL A 82 11.63 -15.94 -5.47
N GLN A 83 11.75 -15.45 -4.25
CA GLN A 83 10.72 -14.62 -3.62
C GLN A 83 11.36 -13.32 -3.11
N CYS A 84 10.59 -12.23 -3.19
CA CYS A 84 10.81 -11.00 -2.43
C CYS A 84 9.76 -10.93 -1.33
N ASN A 85 10.19 -10.77 -0.08
CA ASN A 85 9.33 -10.92 1.09
C ASN A 85 9.41 -9.71 2.01
N TYR A 86 8.26 -9.40 2.62
CA TYR A 86 8.15 -8.53 3.79
C TYR A 86 7.39 -9.27 4.89
N ASP A 87 8.05 -9.52 6.02
CA ASP A 87 7.51 -10.29 7.12
C ASP A 87 6.75 -9.42 8.13
N ILE A 88 5.84 -10.08 8.87
CA ILE A 88 5.07 -9.53 10.00
C ILE A 88 4.10 -8.44 9.55
N ILE A 89 3.08 -8.87 8.80
CA ILE A 89 1.89 -8.08 8.50
C ILE A 89 0.72 -8.62 9.33
N PRO A 90 0.29 -7.91 10.39
CA PRO A 90 -0.82 -8.37 11.21
C PRO A 90 -2.14 -8.22 10.46
N LEU A 91 -2.82 -9.35 10.23
CA LEU A 91 -4.15 -9.42 9.66
C LEU A 91 -5.15 -9.90 10.71
N TYR A 92 -6.21 -9.11 10.92
CA TYR A 92 -7.29 -9.43 11.85
C TYR A 92 -8.54 -9.86 11.07
N LYS A 93 -9.20 -10.91 11.55
CA LYS A 93 -10.45 -11.40 10.96
C LYS A 93 -11.49 -10.29 10.84
N ASN A 94 -12.16 -10.23 9.70
CA ASN A 94 -13.13 -9.21 9.30
C ASN A 94 -12.56 -7.82 9.04
N GLY A 95 -11.26 -7.57 9.23
CA GLY A 95 -10.63 -6.33 8.81
C GLY A 95 -10.62 -6.20 7.29
N VAL A 96 -10.87 -4.99 6.79
CA VAL A 96 -10.71 -4.65 5.37
C VAL A 96 -9.36 -3.98 5.19
N TYR A 97 -8.57 -4.54 4.30
CA TYR A 97 -7.21 -4.07 4.01
C TYR A 97 -7.11 -3.57 2.59
N ARG A 98 -6.42 -2.44 2.41
CA ARG A 98 -6.00 -1.93 1.11
C ARG A 98 -4.54 -2.28 0.88
N VAL A 99 -4.23 -2.85 -0.28
CA VAL A 99 -2.87 -3.17 -0.71
C VAL A 99 -2.56 -2.35 -1.94
N SER A 100 -1.47 -1.59 -1.92
CA SER A 100 -1.02 -0.84 -3.09
C SER A 100 0.50 -0.86 -3.21
N TYR A 101 1.00 -0.86 -4.44
CA TYR A 101 2.43 -0.77 -4.76
C TYR A 101 2.63 -0.42 -6.23
N GLU A 102 3.81 0.07 -6.56
CA GLU A 102 4.30 0.20 -7.93
C GLU A 102 5.27 -0.95 -8.24
N ILE A 103 5.15 -1.55 -9.43
CA ILE A 103 5.98 -2.68 -9.83
C ILE A 103 6.29 -2.63 -11.33
N SER A 104 7.52 -3.02 -11.72
CA SER A 104 7.94 -3.19 -13.11
C SER A 104 9.05 -4.24 -13.22
N SER A 105 9.36 -4.68 -14.43
CA SER A 105 10.45 -5.61 -14.69
C SER A 105 11.19 -5.22 -15.97
N THR A 106 12.52 -5.35 -15.99
CA THR A 106 13.33 -5.09 -17.19
C THR A 106 13.14 -6.13 -18.31
N THR A 107 12.43 -7.21 -18.03
CA THR A 107 12.04 -8.26 -18.98
C THR A 107 10.56 -8.55 -18.77
N ASP A 108 9.79 -8.64 -19.85
CA ASP A 108 8.37 -8.99 -19.78
C ASP A 108 8.22 -10.37 -19.13
N ARG A 109 7.39 -10.42 -18.07
CA ARG A 109 7.19 -11.65 -17.31
C ARG A 109 5.95 -11.63 -16.46
N TYR A 110 5.46 -12.82 -16.11
CA TYR A 110 4.45 -13.00 -15.08
C TYR A 110 5.08 -13.13 -13.68
N VAL A 111 4.41 -12.58 -12.66
CA VAL A 111 4.70 -12.78 -11.24
C VAL A 111 3.41 -12.91 -10.44
N GLU A 112 3.51 -13.45 -9.22
CA GLU A 112 2.40 -13.51 -8.28
C GLU A 112 2.72 -12.66 -7.06
N ALA A 113 1.76 -11.86 -6.61
CA ALA A 113 1.82 -11.13 -5.35
C ALA A 113 0.73 -11.62 -4.40
N MET A 114 1.06 -11.88 -3.15
CA MET A 114 0.11 -12.40 -2.16
C MET A 114 0.47 -11.97 -0.74
N ILE A 115 -0.54 -11.91 0.13
CA ILE A 115 -0.32 -11.95 1.58
C ILE A 115 -0.75 -13.32 2.04
N GLN A 116 0.14 -14.02 2.76
CA GLN A 116 -0.03 -15.43 3.14
C GLN A 116 0.48 -15.73 4.54
N GLN A 117 0.18 -16.92 5.03
CA GLN A 117 0.81 -17.46 6.22
C GLN A 117 2.34 -17.46 6.08
N ASN A 118 3.04 -17.08 7.15
CA ASN A 118 4.48 -17.19 7.22
C ASN A 118 4.89 -18.54 7.81
N GLY A 119 4.64 -19.60 7.05
CA GLY A 119 4.89 -21.00 7.47
C GLY A 119 3.62 -21.86 7.34
N GLY A 120 3.64 -23.04 7.94
CA GLY A 120 2.51 -23.98 7.91
C GLY A 120 2.15 -24.43 6.48
N THR A 121 0.92 -24.16 6.07
CA THR A 121 0.42 -24.51 4.72
C THR A 121 0.70 -23.42 3.69
N TYR A 122 1.24 -22.27 4.10
CA TYR A 122 1.43 -21.08 3.24
C TYR A 122 0.13 -20.61 2.58
N GLN A 123 -0.99 -20.74 3.29
CA GLN A 123 -2.30 -20.33 2.78
C GLN A 123 -2.30 -18.85 2.43
N ALA A 124 -2.68 -18.52 1.19
CA ALA A 124 -2.86 -17.14 0.77
C ALA A 124 -4.17 -16.55 1.32
N TYR A 125 -4.13 -15.34 1.84
CA TYR A 125 -5.27 -14.53 2.26
C TYR A 125 -5.78 -13.63 1.14
N THR A 126 -4.85 -13.16 0.31
CA THR A 126 -5.12 -12.46 -0.94
C THR A 126 -4.05 -12.83 -1.98
N TRP A 127 -4.41 -12.77 -3.26
CA TRP A 127 -3.54 -13.15 -4.37
C TRP A 127 -3.82 -12.29 -5.60
N LYS A 128 -2.76 -11.92 -6.33
CA LYS A 128 -2.80 -11.25 -7.62
C LYS A 128 -1.75 -11.83 -8.55
N GLY A 129 -2.17 -12.20 -9.77
CA GLY A 129 -1.26 -12.45 -10.88
C GLY A 129 -1.01 -11.15 -11.64
N LEU A 130 0.21 -10.91 -12.09
CA LEU A 130 0.64 -9.67 -12.72
C LEU A 130 1.54 -9.96 -13.93
N ASP A 131 1.17 -9.43 -15.08
CA ASP A 131 2.04 -9.37 -16.25
C ASP A 131 2.87 -8.09 -16.17
N LEU A 132 4.18 -8.22 -15.95
CA LEU A 132 5.10 -7.11 -15.80
C LEU A 132 5.79 -6.79 -17.12
N THR A 133 6.03 -5.50 -17.32
CA THR A 133 6.84 -4.94 -18.40
C THR A 133 7.83 -3.92 -17.85
N ALA A 134 8.62 -3.28 -18.71
CA ALA A 134 9.51 -2.20 -18.31
C ALA A 134 8.76 -0.93 -17.86
N GLU A 135 7.49 -0.77 -18.29
CA GLU A 135 6.66 0.33 -17.82
C GLU A 135 6.12 0.04 -16.42
N PRO A 136 6.34 0.92 -15.43
CA PRO A 136 5.79 0.75 -14.10
C PRO A 136 4.27 0.74 -14.09
N GLN A 137 3.68 -0.21 -13.39
CA GLN A 137 2.25 -0.26 -13.14
C GLN A 137 1.94 -0.10 -11.66
N THR A 138 0.85 0.60 -11.35
CA THR A 138 0.31 0.73 -9.99
C THR A 138 -0.72 -0.36 -9.78
N VAL A 139 -0.54 -1.15 -8.73
CA VAL A 139 -1.52 -2.11 -8.23
C VAL A 139 -2.18 -1.50 -7.01
N ASP A 140 -3.51 -1.53 -6.95
CA ASP A 140 -4.29 -0.98 -5.84
C ASP A 140 -5.60 -1.78 -5.73
N TYR A 141 -5.83 -2.41 -4.58
CA TYR A 141 -7.04 -3.19 -4.33
C TYR A 141 -7.32 -3.36 -2.84
N GLU A 142 -8.57 -3.72 -2.53
CA GLU A 142 -8.99 -4.06 -1.18
C GLU A 142 -9.34 -5.54 -1.07
N PHE A 143 -9.16 -6.10 0.13
CA PHE A 143 -9.65 -7.42 0.49
C PHE A 143 -10.10 -7.43 1.96
N THR A 144 -11.03 -8.35 2.28
CA THR A 144 -11.44 -8.62 3.65
C THR A 144 -10.77 -9.89 4.14
N MET A 145 -10.13 -9.84 5.31
CA MET A 145 -9.57 -11.04 5.95
C MET A 145 -10.70 -11.94 6.45
N LYS A 146 -10.99 -13.02 5.75
CA LYS A 146 -12.09 -13.94 6.05
C LYS A 146 -11.68 -15.09 6.96
N GLN A 147 -10.40 -15.40 6.99
CA GLN A 147 -9.81 -16.45 7.83
C GLN A 147 -9.61 -15.93 9.26
N ASP A 148 -9.23 -16.82 10.16
CA ASP A 148 -8.85 -16.42 11.52
C ASP A 148 -7.64 -15.47 11.48
N SER A 149 -7.57 -14.59 12.49
CA SER A 149 -6.52 -13.58 12.56
C SER A 149 -5.12 -14.21 12.51
N ASP A 150 -4.25 -13.63 11.70
CA ASP A 150 -2.83 -14.00 11.59
C ASP A 150 -1.97 -12.75 11.74
N VAL A 151 -1.33 -12.60 12.90
CA VAL A 151 -0.49 -11.43 13.20
C VAL A 151 0.94 -11.58 12.70
N MET A 152 1.26 -12.73 12.10
CA MET A 152 2.60 -13.08 11.62
C MET A 152 2.62 -13.29 10.10
N SER A 153 1.55 -12.93 9.39
CA SER A 153 1.49 -13.09 7.93
C SER A 153 2.58 -12.30 7.20
N LYS A 154 2.83 -12.61 5.95
CA LYS A 154 3.85 -11.94 5.12
C LYS A 154 3.32 -11.56 3.75
N LEU A 155 3.81 -10.45 3.21
CA LEU A 155 3.67 -10.07 1.81
C LEU A 155 4.78 -10.77 1.01
N VAL A 156 4.41 -11.44 -0.08
CA VAL A 156 5.31 -12.23 -0.92
C VAL A 156 5.09 -11.88 -2.38
N PHE A 157 6.17 -11.68 -3.10
CA PHE A 157 6.21 -11.66 -4.56
C PHE A 157 6.95 -12.91 -5.03
N ASN A 158 6.23 -13.85 -5.67
CA ASN A 158 6.82 -15.01 -6.33
C ASN A 158 7.37 -14.59 -7.69
N CYS A 159 8.66 -14.67 -7.83
CA CYS A 159 9.44 -14.19 -8.98
C CYS A 159 10.30 -15.30 -9.61
N GLY A 160 10.01 -16.55 -9.31
CA GLY A 160 10.69 -17.71 -9.89
C GLY A 160 10.19 -18.05 -11.28
N LEU A 161 10.40 -19.31 -11.70
CA LEU A 161 9.97 -19.82 -12.99
C LEU A 161 8.45 -19.87 -13.07
N GLU A 162 7.89 -19.31 -14.14
CA GLU A 162 6.48 -19.38 -14.47
C GLU A 162 6.33 -19.83 -15.93
N ASN A 163 5.27 -20.62 -16.21
CA ASN A 163 4.96 -21.12 -17.56
C ASN A 163 6.11 -21.86 -18.28
N GLU A 164 7.03 -22.47 -17.53
CA GLU A 164 8.20 -23.21 -18.08
C GLU A 164 9.17 -22.33 -18.91
N GLU A 165 9.07 -21.00 -18.80
CA GLU A 165 9.95 -20.09 -19.52
C GLU A 165 11.23 -19.78 -18.71
N ASP A 166 12.36 -20.15 -19.26
CA ASP A 166 13.68 -19.74 -18.74
C ASP A 166 13.96 -18.30 -19.19
N LEU A 167 13.94 -17.36 -18.25
CA LEU A 167 14.14 -15.95 -18.53
C LEU A 167 15.61 -15.56 -18.38
N PRO A 168 16.12 -14.61 -19.18
CA PRO A 168 17.45 -14.06 -18.99
C PRO A 168 17.56 -13.35 -17.63
N ALA A 169 18.77 -13.06 -17.20
CA ALA A 169 18.98 -12.22 -16.02
C ALA A 169 18.26 -10.86 -16.19
N HIS A 170 17.52 -10.45 -15.17
CA HIS A 170 16.69 -9.26 -15.21
C HIS A 170 16.45 -8.69 -13.80
N THR A 171 15.83 -7.53 -13.73
CA THR A 171 15.53 -6.87 -12.45
C THR A 171 14.03 -6.56 -12.34
N ILE A 172 13.45 -6.88 -11.18
CA ILE A 172 12.12 -6.42 -10.79
C ILE A 172 12.30 -5.25 -9.84
N TYR A 173 11.57 -4.16 -10.09
CA TYR A 173 11.53 -2.98 -9.24
C TYR A 173 10.21 -2.91 -8.50
N LEU A 174 10.28 -2.57 -7.19
CA LEU A 174 9.14 -2.29 -6.32
C LEU A 174 9.30 -0.91 -5.69
N ASP A 175 8.18 -0.19 -5.53
CA ASP A 175 8.14 1.09 -4.85
C ASP A 175 6.76 1.35 -4.23
N ASN A 176 6.68 2.30 -3.29
CA ASN A 176 5.45 2.81 -2.70
C ASN A 176 4.54 1.70 -2.11
N VAL A 177 5.14 0.67 -1.49
CA VAL A 177 4.41 -0.50 -1.00
C VAL A 177 3.62 -0.17 0.26
N LYS A 178 2.30 -0.43 0.22
CA LYS A 178 1.41 -0.21 1.36
C LYS A 178 0.51 -1.40 1.59
N VAL A 179 0.32 -1.71 2.85
CA VAL A 179 -0.76 -2.55 3.37
C VAL A 179 -1.39 -1.78 4.52
N GLU A 180 -2.65 -1.42 4.40
CA GLU A 180 -3.34 -0.51 5.30
C GLU A 180 -4.65 -1.15 5.76
N LEU A 181 -4.93 -1.16 7.07
CA LEU A 181 -6.24 -1.55 7.61
C LEU A 181 -7.19 -0.35 7.45
N VAL A 182 -8.08 -0.40 6.46
CA VAL A 182 -8.94 0.73 6.07
C VAL A 182 -10.33 0.68 6.71
N ASP A 183 -10.78 -0.50 7.16
CA ASP A 183 -12.01 -0.65 7.95
C ASP A 183 -11.81 -1.76 8.99
N ASP A 184 -11.92 -1.38 10.27
CA ASP A 184 -11.83 -2.28 11.43
C ASP A 184 -13.14 -2.37 12.22
N SER A 185 -14.22 -1.83 11.70
CA SER A 185 -15.52 -1.74 12.39
C SER A 185 -16.09 -3.09 12.83
N ASN A 186 -15.70 -4.17 12.14
CA ASN A 186 -16.14 -5.54 12.41
C ASN A 186 -15.02 -6.44 12.97
N VAL A 187 -13.88 -5.86 13.31
CA VAL A 187 -12.73 -6.63 13.83
C VAL A 187 -12.92 -6.96 15.31
N ASP A 188 -12.72 -8.23 15.64
CA ASP A 188 -12.60 -8.68 17.03
C ASP A 188 -11.11 -8.85 17.39
N TYR A 189 -10.54 -7.82 18.00
CA TYR A 189 -9.15 -7.84 18.46
C TYR A 189 -8.91 -8.81 19.64
N THR A 190 -9.96 -9.30 20.31
CA THR A 190 -9.84 -10.24 21.43
C THR A 190 -9.61 -11.67 20.95
N SER A 191 -9.91 -11.97 19.69
CA SER A 191 -9.75 -13.29 19.07
C SER A 191 -8.30 -13.64 18.74
N VAL A 192 -7.36 -12.69 18.87
CA VAL A 192 -5.93 -12.91 18.64
C VAL A 192 -5.35 -13.60 19.86
N GLN A 193 -5.11 -14.90 19.78
CA GLN A 193 -4.38 -15.63 20.80
C GLN A 193 -2.89 -15.28 20.70
N PRO A 194 -2.20 -15.01 21.81
CA PRO A 194 -0.77 -14.76 21.83
C PRO A 194 0.05 -15.98 21.41
#